data_88bfdb71c21c14fa2222b62ffb725eb9
#
_entry.id   88bfdb71c21c14fa2222b62ffb725eb9
#
_cell.length_a   1.000
_cell.length_b   1.000
_cell.length_c   1.000
_cell.angle_alpha   90.00
_cell.angle_beta   90.00
_cell.angle_gamma   90.00
#
_symmetry.space_group_name_H-M   'P 1'
#
loop_
_entity.id
_entity.type
_entity.pdbx_description
1 polymer ?
#
loop_
_entity_poly.entity_id
_entity_poly.type
_entity_poly.pdbx_seq_one_letter_code
_entity_poly.pdbx_strand_id
1 'polypeptide(L)'
;MSQGQAIAIFGDQMATELLEVTSDIKRIDQGGWWAVTQTFEGNFAAYRFAHVQPLDDASLRELQNSQGLVQDSGIPVASWKSSMTAELYRHAVNTIRQDIARGWVYQANLCRILAAPLNADLDVIGLWRLLRANNPAPYLSALLVPAADAGLESDVRIVSASPELF
;
A
#
# COMPACT_ATOMS: atom_id res chain seq x y z
N MET A 1 4.96 9.73 -22.51
CA MET A 1 4.85 9.42 -21.07
C MET A 1 4.86 7.91 -20.95
N SER A 2 5.91 7.31 -20.46
CA SER A 2 5.97 5.87 -20.23
C SER A 2 5.01 5.57 -19.09
N GLN A 3 3.88 4.94 -19.40
CA GLN A 3 3.00 4.40 -18.37
C GLN A 3 3.79 3.30 -17.66
N GLY A 4 3.96 3.41 -16.36
CA GLY A 4 4.69 2.43 -15.58
C GLY A 4 4.03 1.06 -15.69
N GLN A 5 4.82 0.01 -15.75
CA GLN A 5 4.34 -1.37 -15.74
C GLN A 5 3.68 -1.70 -14.41
N ALA A 6 2.61 -2.52 -14.44
CA ALA A 6 2.00 -3.03 -13.21
C ALA A 6 3.01 -3.85 -12.40
N ILE A 7 3.06 -3.60 -11.08
CA ILE A 7 4.01 -4.24 -10.17
C ILE A 7 3.40 -4.41 -8.79
N ALA A 8 3.69 -5.53 -8.15
CA ALA A 8 3.42 -5.76 -6.75
C ALA A 8 4.68 -6.22 -6.02
N ILE A 9 4.89 -5.67 -4.82
CA ILE A 9 5.99 -6.04 -3.92
C ILE A 9 5.37 -6.45 -2.60
N PHE A 10 5.76 -7.61 -2.09
CA PHE A 10 5.34 -8.08 -0.78
C PHE A 10 6.48 -8.86 -0.11
N GLY A 11 6.93 -8.35 1.03
CA GLY A 11 8.09 -8.92 1.73
C GLY A 11 9.35 -8.92 0.87
N ASP A 12 9.86 -10.10 0.58
CA ASP A 12 11.06 -10.35 -0.24
C ASP A 12 10.73 -10.78 -1.69
N GLN A 13 9.49 -10.60 -2.13
CA GLN A 13 9.03 -10.96 -3.46
C GLN A 13 8.58 -9.74 -4.26
N MET A 14 8.85 -9.78 -5.55
CA MET A 14 8.35 -8.83 -6.54
C MET A 14 7.64 -9.58 -7.64
N ALA A 15 6.44 -9.10 -8.00
CA ALA A 15 5.62 -9.66 -9.08
C ALA A 15 5.41 -8.62 -10.17
N THR A 16 5.53 -9.04 -11.42
CA THR A 16 5.37 -8.23 -12.63
C THR A 16 4.55 -8.95 -13.68
N GLU A 17 4.18 -8.25 -14.74
CA GLU A 17 3.32 -8.73 -15.82
C GLU A 17 1.91 -9.09 -15.31
N LEU A 18 1.04 -8.09 -15.27
CA LEU A 18 -0.35 -8.23 -14.86
C LEU A 18 -1.11 -9.07 -15.90
N LEU A 19 -1.71 -10.17 -15.46
CA LEU A 19 -2.50 -11.08 -16.28
C LEU A 19 -4.00 -10.81 -16.20
N GLU A 20 -4.47 -10.48 -15.00
CA GLU A 20 -5.90 -10.41 -14.72
C GLU A 20 -6.19 -9.48 -13.53
N VAL A 21 -7.31 -8.77 -13.62
CA VAL A 21 -7.92 -8.07 -12.48
C VAL A 21 -9.34 -8.57 -12.29
N THR A 22 -9.72 -8.89 -11.07
CA THR A 22 -11.05 -9.41 -10.76
C THR A 22 -11.58 -8.95 -9.40
N SER A 23 -12.89 -8.83 -9.28
CA SER A 23 -13.59 -8.69 -8.01
C SER A 23 -14.23 -10.00 -7.53
N ASP A 24 -14.11 -11.09 -8.28
CA ASP A 24 -14.61 -12.41 -7.89
C ASP A 24 -13.55 -13.16 -7.08
N ILE A 25 -13.78 -13.31 -5.78
CA ILE A 25 -12.86 -14.01 -4.86
C ILE A 25 -12.59 -15.46 -5.26
N LYS A 26 -13.53 -16.14 -5.95
CA LYS A 26 -13.37 -17.52 -6.40
C LYS A 26 -12.26 -17.69 -7.47
N ARG A 27 -11.86 -16.60 -8.10
CA ARG A 27 -10.79 -16.63 -9.09
C ARG A 27 -9.43 -16.97 -8.46
N ILE A 28 -9.23 -16.63 -7.18
CA ILE A 28 -7.99 -16.94 -6.46
C ILE A 28 -7.78 -18.46 -6.33
N ASP A 29 -8.87 -19.24 -6.23
CA ASP A 29 -8.81 -20.71 -6.12
C ASP A 29 -8.21 -21.37 -7.36
N GLN A 30 -8.10 -20.68 -8.48
CA GLN A 30 -7.48 -21.18 -9.70
C GLN A 30 -5.94 -21.21 -9.64
N GLY A 31 -5.39 -20.77 -8.51
CA GLY A 31 -3.95 -20.75 -8.28
C GLY A 31 -3.24 -19.57 -8.98
N GLY A 32 -1.92 -19.54 -8.86
CA GLY A 32 -1.08 -18.43 -9.28
C GLY A 32 -0.76 -17.48 -8.13
N TRP A 33 -0.07 -16.40 -8.44
CA TRP A 33 0.27 -15.37 -7.48
C TRP A 33 -0.66 -14.16 -7.64
N TRP A 34 -1.27 -13.74 -6.54
CA TRP A 34 -2.25 -12.68 -6.52
C TRP A 34 -1.89 -11.64 -5.47
N ALA A 35 -1.86 -10.38 -5.85
CA ALA A 35 -2.00 -9.28 -4.90
C ALA A 35 -3.49 -9.03 -4.66
N VAL A 36 -3.88 -8.86 -3.41
CA VAL A 36 -5.29 -8.70 -3.02
C VAL A 36 -5.47 -7.42 -2.23
N THR A 37 -6.51 -6.68 -2.55
CA THR A 37 -6.97 -5.54 -1.77
C THR A 37 -8.41 -5.74 -1.34
N GLN A 38 -8.71 -5.37 -0.09
CA GLN A 38 -10.08 -5.34 0.39
C GLN A 38 -10.28 -4.11 1.27
N THR A 39 -11.34 -3.34 1.01
CA THR A 39 -11.69 -2.23 1.89
C THR A 39 -12.49 -2.72 3.09
N PHE A 40 -12.61 -1.88 4.12
CA PHE A 40 -13.43 -2.19 5.30
C PHE A 40 -14.91 -2.44 4.92
N GLU A 41 -15.41 -1.76 3.89
CA GLU A 41 -16.78 -1.91 3.37
C GLU A 41 -16.97 -3.20 2.56
N GLY A 42 -15.90 -3.98 2.37
CA GLY A 42 -15.95 -5.27 1.69
C GLY A 42 -15.70 -5.21 0.18
N ASN A 43 -15.28 -4.06 -0.36
CA ASN A 43 -14.89 -3.99 -1.77
C ASN A 43 -13.60 -4.78 -1.97
N PHE A 44 -13.70 -5.86 -2.75
CA PHE A 44 -12.61 -6.78 -3.03
C PHE A 44 -12.06 -6.57 -4.44
N ALA A 45 -10.73 -6.58 -4.57
CA ALA A 45 -10.07 -6.67 -5.87
C ALA A 45 -8.81 -7.54 -5.75
N ALA A 46 -8.57 -8.37 -6.76
CA ALA A 46 -7.41 -9.24 -6.88
C ALA A 46 -6.72 -9.01 -8.23
N TYR A 47 -5.40 -9.01 -8.19
CA TYR A 47 -4.50 -8.71 -9.30
C TYR A 47 -3.56 -9.89 -9.49
N ARG A 48 -3.68 -10.62 -10.61
CA ARG A 48 -2.85 -11.79 -10.91
C ARG A 48 -1.62 -11.39 -11.69
N PHE A 49 -0.48 -11.90 -11.28
CA PHE A 49 0.80 -11.63 -11.94
C PHE A 49 1.43 -12.92 -12.51
N ALA A 50 2.10 -12.79 -13.65
CA ALA A 50 2.75 -13.92 -14.33
C ALA A 50 4.12 -14.26 -13.71
N HIS A 51 4.93 -13.23 -13.47
CA HIS A 51 6.30 -13.40 -13.03
C HIS A 51 6.47 -12.98 -11.59
N VAL A 52 7.00 -13.89 -10.78
CA VAL A 52 7.34 -13.66 -9.37
C VAL A 52 8.81 -13.99 -9.18
N GLN A 53 9.55 -13.05 -8.63
CA GLN A 53 10.97 -13.21 -8.40
C GLN A 53 11.37 -12.64 -7.02
N PRO A 54 12.51 -13.10 -6.46
CA PRO A 54 13.04 -12.50 -5.24
C PRO A 54 13.33 -11.01 -5.44
N LEU A 55 13.07 -10.22 -4.40
CA LEU A 55 13.38 -8.80 -4.35
C LEU A 55 14.83 -8.61 -3.88
N ASP A 56 15.76 -8.77 -4.78
CA ASP A 56 17.20 -8.56 -4.55
C ASP A 56 17.68 -7.20 -5.06
N ASP A 57 18.97 -6.91 -4.88
CA ASP A 57 19.57 -5.67 -5.33
C ASP A 57 19.53 -5.50 -6.86
N ALA A 58 19.49 -6.59 -7.63
CA ALA A 58 19.40 -6.54 -9.08
C ALA A 58 18.02 -6.12 -9.51
N SER A 59 16.97 -6.74 -8.95
CA SER A 59 15.56 -6.38 -9.15
C SER A 59 15.28 -4.93 -8.78
N LEU A 60 15.85 -4.46 -7.65
CA LEU A 60 15.72 -3.07 -7.21
C LEU A 60 16.36 -2.08 -8.17
N ARG A 61 17.50 -2.41 -8.78
CA ARG A 61 18.16 -1.58 -9.81
C ARG A 61 17.33 -1.56 -11.10
N GLU A 62 16.78 -2.68 -11.49
CA GLU A 62 15.92 -2.78 -12.67
C GLU A 62 14.67 -1.89 -12.51
N LEU A 63 14.03 -1.91 -11.34
CA LEU A 63 12.94 -1.02 -10.99
C LEU A 63 13.33 0.46 -11.06
N GLN A 64 14.54 0.81 -10.61
CA GLN A 64 15.06 2.16 -10.71
C GLN A 64 15.18 2.66 -12.14
N ASN A 65 15.65 1.78 -13.02
CA ASN A 65 15.90 2.13 -14.42
C ASN A 65 14.61 2.19 -15.24
N SER A 66 13.59 1.40 -14.88
CA SER A 66 12.33 1.30 -15.63
C SER A 66 11.32 2.41 -15.28
N GLN A 67 11.35 2.93 -14.06
CA GLN A 67 10.33 3.87 -13.56
C GLN A 67 10.73 5.34 -13.62
N GLY A 68 11.93 5.67 -14.07
CA GLY A 68 12.42 7.05 -14.16
C GLY A 68 12.46 7.73 -12.77
N LEU A 69 13.64 7.90 -12.21
CA LEU A 69 13.84 8.45 -10.86
C LEU A 69 13.19 9.82 -10.68
N VAL A 70 12.14 9.90 -9.90
CA VAL A 70 11.78 11.15 -9.23
C VAL A 70 12.46 11.13 -7.86
N GLN A 71 13.51 11.93 -7.72
CA GLN A 71 14.34 12.04 -6.51
C GLN A 71 13.58 12.65 -5.31
N ASP A 72 12.42 13.25 -5.54
CA ASP A 72 11.62 13.90 -4.50
C ASP A 72 10.22 13.28 -4.51
N SER A 73 9.85 12.62 -3.41
CA SER A 73 8.50 12.08 -3.25
C SER A 73 7.42 13.15 -3.25
N GLY A 74 7.80 14.45 -3.27
CA GLY A 74 6.94 15.60 -3.51
C GLY A 74 5.71 15.73 -2.61
N ILE A 75 5.68 15.02 -1.46
CA ILE A 75 4.54 15.10 -0.54
C ILE A 75 4.70 16.35 0.32
N PRO A 76 3.93 17.42 0.06
CA PRO A 76 4.07 18.65 0.83
C PRO A 76 3.55 18.41 2.26
N VAL A 77 4.46 18.42 3.23
CA VAL A 77 4.14 18.22 4.65
C VAL A 77 3.13 19.23 5.19
N ALA A 78 3.07 20.43 4.61
CA ALA A 78 2.23 21.53 5.08
C ALA A 78 0.73 21.39 4.78
N SER A 79 0.30 20.45 3.92
CA SER A 79 -1.09 20.34 3.44
C SER A 79 -1.87 19.17 4.02
N TRP A 80 -1.31 18.44 4.97
CA TRP A 80 -1.98 17.29 5.57
C TRP A 80 -3.20 17.67 6.39
N LYS A 81 -4.35 17.07 6.07
CA LYS A 81 -5.59 17.14 6.84
C LYS A 81 -5.78 15.86 7.63
N SER A 82 -6.08 15.99 8.91
CA SER A 82 -6.34 14.86 9.79
C SER A 82 -7.84 14.62 9.94
N SER A 83 -8.26 13.34 9.97
CA SER A 83 -9.65 12.93 10.22
C SER A 83 -10.13 13.26 11.63
N MET A 84 -9.21 13.55 12.58
CA MET A 84 -9.56 13.97 13.93
C MET A 84 -8.56 14.99 14.46
N THR A 85 -9.04 15.86 15.36
CA THR A 85 -8.20 16.84 16.05
C THR A 85 -7.30 16.14 17.08
N ALA A 86 -6.24 16.83 17.51
CA ALA A 86 -5.37 16.33 18.57
C ALA A 86 -6.12 16.10 19.90
N GLU A 87 -7.13 16.93 20.18
CA GLU A 87 -7.97 16.80 21.40
C GLU A 87 -8.85 15.55 21.32
N LEU A 88 -9.53 15.34 20.18
CA LEU A 88 -10.37 14.16 19.97
C LEU A 88 -9.54 12.87 20.03
N TYR A 89 -8.32 12.89 19.45
CA TYR A 89 -7.41 11.75 19.53
C TYR A 89 -7.02 11.43 20.97
N ARG A 90 -6.60 12.45 21.77
CA ARG A 90 -6.26 12.24 23.19
C ARG A 90 -7.45 11.76 24.00
N HIS A 91 -8.65 12.29 23.75
CA HIS A 91 -9.88 11.84 24.40
C HIS A 91 -10.14 10.36 24.11
N ALA A 92 -10.10 9.95 22.83
CA ALA A 92 -10.31 8.56 22.43
C ALA A 92 -9.28 7.61 23.07
N VAL A 93 -7.99 7.99 23.09
CA VAL A 93 -6.94 7.22 23.80
C VAL A 93 -7.27 7.04 25.28
N ASN A 94 -7.71 8.11 25.97
CA ASN A 94 -8.05 8.02 27.39
C ASN A 94 -9.28 7.12 27.62
N THR A 95 -10.27 7.17 26.76
CA THR A 95 -11.44 6.28 26.81
C THR A 95 -11.01 4.81 26.67
N ILE A 96 -10.21 4.50 25.65
CA ILE A 96 -9.68 3.14 25.42
C ILE A 96 -8.90 2.65 26.66
N ARG A 97 -8.04 3.49 27.25
CA ARG A 97 -7.29 3.12 28.46
C ARG A 97 -8.20 2.80 29.65
N GLN A 98 -9.31 3.54 29.80
CA GLN A 98 -10.30 3.27 30.85
C GLN A 98 -11.04 1.96 30.58
N ASP A 99 -11.39 1.67 29.31
CA ASP A 99 -12.07 0.44 28.94
C ASP A 99 -11.18 -0.80 29.11
N ILE A 100 -9.87 -0.67 28.84
CA ILE A 100 -8.88 -1.69 29.16
C ILE A 100 -8.82 -1.91 30.68
N ALA A 101 -8.76 -0.84 31.48
CA ALA A 101 -8.71 -0.93 32.94
C ALA A 101 -9.98 -1.58 33.54
N ARG A 102 -11.13 -1.42 32.88
CA ARG A 102 -12.41 -2.06 33.26
C ARG A 102 -12.53 -3.50 32.78
N GLY A 103 -11.61 -3.97 31.95
CA GLY A 103 -11.64 -5.32 31.36
C GLY A 103 -12.64 -5.49 30.19
N TRP A 104 -13.13 -4.41 29.60
CA TRP A 104 -14.05 -4.48 28.48
C TRP A 104 -13.34 -4.84 27.17
N VAL A 105 -12.13 -4.36 26.98
CA VAL A 105 -11.23 -4.72 25.88
C VAL A 105 -9.83 -4.93 26.44
N TYR A 106 -9.03 -5.78 25.82
CA TYR A 106 -7.63 -5.92 26.23
C TYR A 106 -6.68 -5.09 25.38
N GLN A 107 -7.11 -4.74 24.15
CA GLN A 107 -6.36 -3.98 23.16
C GLN A 107 -7.33 -3.26 22.23
N ALA A 108 -6.95 -2.11 21.72
CA ALA A 108 -7.67 -1.43 20.61
C ALA A 108 -6.68 -0.62 19.76
N ASN A 109 -6.87 -0.65 18.45
CA ASN A 109 -6.14 0.16 17.49
C ASN A 109 -6.95 1.41 17.15
N LEU A 110 -6.46 2.58 17.55
CA LEU A 110 -7.07 3.85 17.21
C LEU A 110 -6.49 4.38 15.90
N CYS A 111 -7.28 4.28 14.82
CA CYS A 111 -6.86 4.75 13.51
C CYS A 111 -7.08 6.26 13.33
N ARG A 112 -6.13 6.90 12.66
CA ARG A 112 -6.23 8.30 12.21
C ARG A 112 -5.85 8.38 10.75
N ILE A 113 -6.73 8.98 9.93
CA ILE A 113 -6.47 9.19 8.51
C ILE A 113 -5.83 10.56 8.35
N LEU A 114 -4.73 10.61 7.63
CA LEU A 114 -4.10 11.83 7.15
C LEU A 114 -4.28 11.90 5.63
N ALA A 115 -4.83 12.99 5.12
CA ALA A 115 -5.04 13.20 3.69
C ALA A 115 -4.30 14.46 3.22
N ALA A 116 -3.65 14.34 2.08
CA ALA A 116 -3.01 15.45 1.38
C ALA A 116 -3.24 15.31 -0.13
N PRO A 117 -3.31 16.43 -0.88
CA PRO A 117 -3.26 16.37 -2.32
C PRO A 117 -1.93 15.75 -2.77
N LEU A 118 -2.00 14.83 -3.72
CA LEU A 118 -0.83 14.21 -4.33
C LEU A 118 -0.70 14.68 -5.77
N ASN A 119 0.53 14.84 -6.24
CA ASN A 119 0.80 15.02 -7.65
C ASN A 119 0.44 13.74 -8.42
N ALA A 120 -0.09 13.90 -9.63
CA ALA A 120 -0.46 12.76 -10.48
C ALA A 120 0.73 11.82 -10.76
N ASP A 121 1.95 12.36 -10.71
CA ASP A 121 3.19 11.64 -11.02
C ASP A 121 3.89 11.07 -9.77
N LEU A 122 3.15 10.81 -8.68
CA LEU A 122 3.73 10.22 -7.48
C LEU A 122 4.44 8.90 -7.80
N ASP A 123 5.73 8.84 -7.52
CA ASP A 123 6.51 7.62 -7.59
C ASP A 123 6.21 6.70 -6.40
N VAL A 124 5.34 5.71 -6.63
CA VAL A 124 4.93 4.71 -5.61
C VAL A 124 6.13 3.86 -5.16
N ILE A 125 7.01 3.49 -6.09
CA ILE A 125 8.18 2.67 -5.78
C ILE A 125 9.23 3.50 -5.03
N GLY A 126 9.40 4.75 -5.39
CA GLY A 126 10.25 5.70 -4.64
C GLY A 126 9.75 5.90 -3.21
N LEU A 127 8.43 6.05 -3.00
CA LEU A 127 7.83 6.13 -1.67
C LEU A 127 8.05 4.84 -0.87
N TRP A 128 7.83 3.67 -1.48
CA TRP A 128 8.08 2.37 -0.86
C TRP A 128 9.55 2.24 -0.41
N ARG A 129 10.51 2.66 -1.25
CA ARG A 129 11.94 2.64 -0.93
C ARG A 129 12.29 3.59 0.22
N LEU A 130 11.71 4.78 0.23
CA LEU A 130 11.87 5.75 1.31
C LEU A 130 11.38 5.17 2.64
N LEU A 131 10.21 4.52 2.65
CA LEU A 131 9.68 3.85 3.82
C LEU A 131 10.57 2.67 4.23
N ARG A 132 11.04 1.85 3.29
CA ARG A 132 11.97 0.74 3.58
C ARG A 132 13.25 1.21 4.28
N ALA A 133 13.78 2.35 3.88
CA ALA A 133 15.01 2.90 4.45
C ALA A 133 14.81 3.53 5.84
N ASN A 134 13.67 4.20 6.05
CA ASN A 134 13.46 5.03 7.26
C ASN A 134 12.49 4.43 8.27
N ASN A 135 11.64 3.50 7.83
CA ASN A 135 10.66 2.81 8.67
C ASN A 135 10.55 1.35 8.24
N PRO A 136 11.61 0.54 8.44
CA PRO A 136 11.60 -0.86 8.04
C PRO A 136 10.49 -1.60 8.79
N ALA A 137 9.60 -2.23 8.03
CA ALA A 137 8.49 -3.01 8.55
C ALA A 137 8.49 -4.41 7.91
N PRO A 138 8.20 -5.48 8.67
CA PRO A 138 8.24 -6.86 8.17
C PRO A 138 7.31 -7.10 6.98
N TYR A 139 6.17 -6.41 6.93
CA TYR A 139 5.15 -6.54 5.88
C TYR A 139 5.09 -5.29 4.99
N LEU A 140 6.25 -4.69 4.73
CA LEU A 140 6.36 -3.58 3.80
C LEU A 140 5.98 -4.06 2.40
N SER A 141 5.00 -3.41 1.79
CA SER A 141 4.49 -3.80 0.47
C SER A 141 4.19 -2.59 -0.41
N ALA A 142 4.14 -2.82 -1.71
CA ALA A 142 3.68 -1.84 -2.70
C ALA A 142 2.84 -2.53 -3.78
N LEU A 143 1.82 -1.83 -4.26
CA LEU A 143 1.03 -2.23 -5.42
C LEU A 143 0.84 -1.01 -6.32
N LEU A 144 1.32 -1.13 -7.55
CA LEU A 144 1.09 -0.17 -8.62
C LEU A 144 0.42 -0.92 -9.77
N VAL A 145 -0.79 -0.51 -10.13
CA VAL A 145 -1.51 -1.03 -11.30
C VAL A 145 -2.03 0.16 -12.08
N PRO A 146 -1.42 0.49 -13.23
CA PRO A 146 -1.93 1.53 -14.11
C PRO A 146 -3.33 1.20 -14.62
N ALA A 147 -4.21 2.18 -14.63
CA ALA A 147 -5.60 2.02 -15.06
C ALA A 147 -5.71 1.45 -16.48
N ALA A 148 -4.81 1.90 -17.37
CA ALA A 148 -4.78 1.47 -18.76
C ALA A 148 -4.45 -0.02 -18.92
N ASP A 149 -3.60 -0.59 -18.04
CA ASP A 149 -3.19 -1.99 -18.09
C ASP A 149 -4.30 -2.93 -17.57
N ALA A 150 -5.19 -2.41 -16.77
CA ALA A 150 -6.19 -3.18 -16.02
C ALA A 150 -7.64 -2.89 -16.43
N GLY A 151 -7.87 -1.94 -17.34
CA GLY A 151 -9.22 -1.50 -17.71
C GLY A 151 -9.96 -0.84 -16.52
N LEU A 152 -9.23 -0.20 -15.60
CA LEU A 152 -9.77 0.48 -14.43
C LEU A 152 -10.04 1.96 -14.72
N GLU A 153 -10.90 2.58 -13.91
CA GLU A 153 -11.17 4.03 -14.01
C GLU A 153 -9.99 4.90 -13.54
N SER A 154 -9.18 4.36 -12.63
CA SER A 154 -8.01 5.05 -12.06
C SER A 154 -6.92 4.06 -11.69
N ASP A 155 -5.68 4.56 -11.62
CA ASP A 155 -4.54 3.77 -11.16
C ASP A 155 -4.75 3.29 -9.72
N VAL A 156 -4.30 2.06 -9.44
CA VAL A 156 -4.15 1.57 -8.08
C VAL A 156 -2.73 1.86 -7.61
N ARG A 157 -2.61 2.62 -6.52
CA ARG A 157 -1.34 3.06 -5.95
C ARG A 157 -1.38 2.89 -4.44
N ILE A 158 -0.77 1.82 -3.95
CA ILE A 158 -0.76 1.47 -2.53
C ILE A 158 0.67 1.24 -2.07
N VAL A 159 1.04 1.82 -0.93
CA VAL A 159 2.25 1.47 -0.19
C VAL A 159 1.84 1.22 1.25
N SER A 160 2.25 0.08 1.78
CA SER A 160 1.98 -0.30 3.16
C SER A 160 3.30 -0.53 3.91
N ALA A 161 3.39 -0.05 5.15
CA ALA A 161 4.49 -0.30 6.07
C ALA A 161 3.93 -0.92 7.35
N SER A 162 3.23 -2.07 7.21
CA SER A 162 2.62 -2.77 8.34
C SER A 162 3.68 -3.48 9.19
N PRO A 163 3.69 -3.28 10.52
CA PRO A 163 4.55 -4.03 11.43
C PRO A 163 3.98 -5.42 11.78
N GLU A 164 2.72 -5.68 11.48
CA GLU A 164 1.98 -6.88 11.89
C GLU A 164 1.37 -7.60 10.67
N LEU A 165 1.29 -8.91 10.77
CA LEU A 165 0.46 -9.75 9.92
C LEU A 165 -0.94 -9.82 10.51
N PHE A 166 -1.94 -9.39 9.75
CA PHE A 166 -3.35 -9.50 10.12
C PHE A 166 -3.96 -10.78 9.56
#